data_e64f7711bbb5cd5f21ec172e7968c2a5
#
_entry.id   e64f7711bbb5cd5f21ec172e7968c2a5
#
_cell.length_a   1.000
_cell.length_b   1.000
_cell.length_c   1.000
_cell.angle_alpha   90.00
_cell.angle_beta   90.00
_cell.angle_gamma   90.00
#
_symmetry.space_group_name_H-M   'P 1'
#
loop_
_entity.id
_entity.type
_entity.pdbx_description
1 polymer ?
#
loop_
_entity_poly.entity_id
_entity_poly.type
_entity_poly.pdbx_seq_one_letter_code
_entity_poly.pdbx_strand_id
1 'polypeptide(L)'
;PISVLVPGDREVDLKRLQANLPGVGELRLFEEEDFAKNPKFVKGYVGPQDAQALGLKLYADPRVEIGSSWVTGANKNNTHARYVQNGRDFKVEQYVEAAEVRAGDGCPQCDTAVVIDRAIEIGHIFQLGRKYAKALDLTVLDSDGKPNVVTMGSYGIGVSRAVAAIAEQSHDQLGLRWP
;
A
#
# COMPACT_ATOMS: atom_id res chain seq x y z
N PRO A 1 -5.40 -13.83 9.62
CA PRO A 1 -6.08 -12.64 9.11
C PRO A 1 -5.86 -11.44 10.03
N ILE A 2 -5.88 -10.24 9.44
CA ILE A 2 -5.82 -8.94 10.12
C ILE A 2 -6.98 -8.08 9.61
N SER A 3 -7.38 -7.08 10.38
CA SER A 3 -8.33 -6.06 9.95
C SER A 3 -7.60 -4.71 9.84
N VAL A 4 -7.83 -4.01 8.74
CA VAL A 4 -7.23 -2.69 8.51
C VAL A 4 -8.35 -1.69 8.24
N LEU A 5 -8.37 -0.62 9.01
CA LEU A 5 -9.37 0.42 8.94
C LEU A 5 -8.85 1.59 8.10
N VAL A 6 -9.60 1.96 7.09
CA VAL A 6 -9.36 3.15 6.27
C VAL A 6 -10.64 3.98 6.21
N PRO A 7 -10.58 5.30 5.96
CA PRO A 7 -11.78 6.10 5.73
C PRO A 7 -12.63 5.52 4.59
N GLY A 8 -13.96 5.60 4.71
CA GLY A 8 -14.89 4.98 3.75
C GLY A 8 -14.88 5.59 2.33
N ASP A 9 -14.21 6.70 2.15
CA ASP A 9 -13.96 7.33 0.86
C ASP A 9 -12.64 6.89 0.21
N ARG A 10 -11.89 5.95 0.83
CA ARG A 10 -10.58 5.51 0.38
C ARG A 10 -10.52 4.01 0.22
N GLU A 11 -9.70 3.57 -0.73
CA GLU A 11 -9.31 2.17 -0.86
C GLU A 11 -8.02 1.87 -0.11
N VAL A 12 -7.81 0.61 0.25
CA VAL A 12 -6.56 0.17 0.85
C VAL A 12 -5.48 0.02 -0.23
N ASP A 13 -4.33 0.65 -0.03
CA ASP A 13 -3.13 0.41 -0.83
C ASP A 13 -2.32 -0.73 -0.20
N LEU A 14 -2.44 -1.93 -0.75
CA LEU A 14 -1.77 -3.13 -0.23
C LEU A 14 -0.25 -3.02 -0.23
N LYS A 15 0.35 -2.32 -1.20
CA LYS A 15 1.80 -2.14 -1.26
C LYS A 15 2.28 -1.21 -0.16
N ARG A 16 1.56 -0.12 0.05
CA ARG A 16 1.83 0.83 1.14
C ARG A 16 1.66 0.16 2.50
N LEU A 17 0.57 -0.56 2.69
CA LEU A 17 0.32 -1.34 3.90
C LEU A 17 1.41 -2.38 4.15
N GLN A 18 1.80 -3.15 3.13
CA GLN A 18 2.86 -4.16 3.21
C GLN A 18 4.21 -3.54 3.63
N ALA A 19 4.54 -2.36 3.11
CA ALA A 19 5.77 -1.66 3.46
C ALA A 19 5.80 -1.18 4.93
N ASN A 20 4.63 -0.90 5.50
CA ASN A 20 4.47 -0.38 6.86
C ASN A 20 4.16 -1.48 7.91
N LEU A 21 4.03 -2.75 7.48
CA LEU A 21 3.85 -3.91 8.36
C LEU A 21 5.02 -4.91 8.19
N PRO A 22 6.21 -4.62 8.70
CA PRO A 22 7.35 -5.52 8.58
C PRO A 22 7.10 -6.86 9.29
N GLY A 23 7.49 -7.95 8.66
CA GLY A 23 7.33 -9.30 9.20
C GLY A 23 5.98 -9.97 8.90
N VAL A 24 5.06 -9.27 8.27
CA VAL A 24 3.85 -9.86 7.70
C VAL A 24 4.17 -10.42 6.31
N GLY A 25 3.71 -11.63 6.01
CA GLY A 25 3.84 -12.23 4.68
C GLY A 25 3.10 -11.44 3.60
N GLU A 26 3.00 -11.99 2.41
CA GLU A 26 2.26 -11.36 1.32
C GLU A 26 0.80 -11.08 1.72
N LEU A 27 0.39 -9.83 1.55
CA LEU A 27 -0.96 -9.38 1.87
C LEU A 27 -1.88 -9.46 0.64
N ARG A 28 -3.09 -9.94 0.84
CA ARG A 28 -4.19 -9.87 -0.12
C ARG A 28 -5.50 -9.56 0.59
N LEU A 29 -6.46 -9.08 -0.15
CA LEU A 29 -7.82 -8.92 0.37
C LEU A 29 -8.49 -10.29 0.55
N PHE A 30 -9.46 -10.36 1.47
CA PHE A 30 -10.33 -11.52 1.60
C PHE A 30 -11.17 -11.70 0.32
N GLU A 31 -11.21 -12.95 -0.15
CA GLU A 31 -12.03 -13.40 -1.25
C GLU A 31 -13.24 -14.21 -0.75
N GLU A 32 -14.14 -14.64 -1.64
CA GLU A 32 -15.32 -15.42 -1.29
C GLU A 32 -14.98 -16.69 -0.50
N GLU A 33 -13.91 -17.37 -0.88
CA GLU A 33 -13.46 -18.58 -0.20
C GLU A 33 -13.00 -18.31 1.24
N ASP A 34 -12.43 -17.13 1.51
CA ASP A 34 -11.99 -16.77 2.85
C ASP A 34 -13.20 -16.49 3.75
N PHE A 35 -14.24 -15.82 3.22
CA PHE A 35 -15.49 -15.62 3.94
C PHE A 35 -16.21 -16.96 4.17
N ALA A 36 -16.21 -17.86 3.20
CA ALA A 36 -16.79 -19.20 3.36
C ALA A 36 -16.09 -20.01 4.49
N LYS A 37 -14.78 -19.88 4.62
CA LYS A 37 -13.99 -20.49 5.71
C LYS A 37 -14.17 -19.78 7.05
N ASN A 38 -14.66 -18.55 7.03
CA ASN A 38 -14.86 -17.72 8.22
C ASN A 38 -16.29 -17.15 8.28
N PRO A 39 -17.31 -18.01 8.45
CA PRO A 39 -18.73 -17.64 8.36
C PRO A 39 -19.19 -16.65 9.44
N LYS A 40 -18.32 -16.34 10.40
CA LYS A 40 -18.58 -15.31 11.42
C LYS A 40 -18.48 -13.90 10.87
N PHE A 41 -17.87 -13.71 9.69
CA PHE A 41 -17.76 -12.41 9.03
C PHE A 41 -18.80 -12.27 7.92
N VAL A 42 -19.59 -11.21 7.98
CA VAL A 42 -20.54 -10.88 6.94
C VAL A 42 -19.89 -9.96 5.92
N LYS A 43 -19.57 -10.49 4.73
CA LYS A 43 -18.93 -9.75 3.65
C LYS A 43 -19.65 -8.43 3.36
N GLY A 44 -18.89 -7.34 3.31
CA GLY A 44 -19.39 -5.98 3.09
C GLY A 44 -19.94 -5.28 4.34
N TYR A 45 -20.04 -6.00 5.49
CA TYR A 45 -20.62 -5.44 6.71
C TYR A 45 -19.79 -5.66 7.97
N VAL A 46 -18.53 -6.08 7.85
CA VAL A 46 -17.64 -6.25 9.01
C VAL A 46 -17.26 -4.88 9.57
N GLY A 47 -17.52 -4.66 10.86
CA GLY A 47 -17.08 -3.48 11.58
C GLY A 47 -15.85 -3.73 12.47
N PRO A 48 -15.14 -2.68 12.93
CA PRO A 48 -13.97 -2.84 13.78
C PRO A 48 -14.29 -3.51 15.12
N GLN A 49 -15.43 -3.18 15.74
CA GLN A 49 -15.89 -3.78 16.97
C GLN A 49 -16.12 -5.30 16.84
N ASP A 50 -16.69 -5.73 15.71
CA ASP A 50 -16.96 -7.14 15.43
C ASP A 50 -15.66 -7.88 15.11
N ALA A 51 -14.79 -7.28 14.31
CA ALA A 51 -13.49 -7.85 13.97
C ALA A 51 -12.65 -8.08 15.23
N GLN A 52 -12.63 -7.12 16.15
CA GLN A 52 -11.93 -7.23 17.43
C GLN A 52 -12.55 -8.30 18.33
N ALA A 53 -13.88 -8.35 18.44
CA ALA A 53 -14.59 -9.38 19.21
C ALA A 53 -14.35 -10.80 18.67
N LEU A 54 -14.07 -10.94 17.38
CA LEU A 54 -13.71 -12.20 16.72
C LEU A 54 -12.20 -12.52 16.78
N GLY A 55 -11.42 -11.71 17.49
CA GLY A 55 -10.00 -11.93 17.76
C GLY A 55 -9.05 -11.47 16.67
N LEU A 56 -9.50 -10.62 15.73
CA LEU A 56 -8.60 -10.02 14.76
C LEU A 56 -7.79 -8.88 15.37
N LYS A 57 -6.53 -8.78 14.96
CA LYS A 57 -5.72 -7.60 15.20
C LYS A 57 -6.24 -6.46 14.33
N LEU A 58 -6.47 -5.30 14.95
CA LEU A 58 -6.93 -4.10 14.28
C LEU A 58 -5.75 -3.14 14.03
N TYR A 59 -5.54 -2.84 12.78
CA TYR A 59 -4.67 -1.75 12.33
C TYR A 59 -5.53 -0.63 11.76
N ALA A 60 -5.08 0.60 11.82
CA ALA A 60 -5.81 1.72 11.26
C ALA A 60 -4.89 2.68 10.53
N ASP A 61 -5.39 3.24 9.44
CA ASP A 61 -4.77 4.41 8.83
C ASP A 61 -4.78 5.59 9.83
N PRO A 62 -3.73 6.43 9.88
CA PRO A 62 -3.68 7.58 10.80
C PRO A 62 -4.89 8.50 10.73
N ARG A 63 -5.61 8.55 9.61
CA ARG A 63 -6.85 9.33 9.45
C ARG A 63 -8.00 8.81 10.31
N VAL A 64 -7.93 7.56 10.79
CA VAL A 64 -8.88 6.96 11.74
C VAL A 64 -8.37 7.16 13.17
N GLU A 65 -8.09 8.38 13.54
CA GLU A 65 -7.49 8.76 14.83
C GLU A 65 -8.40 8.51 16.03
N ILE A 66 -7.80 8.50 17.23
CA ILE A 66 -8.53 8.36 18.49
C ILE A 66 -9.54 9.50 18.62
N GLY A 67 -10.78 9.15 19.02
CA GLY A 67 -11.87 10.09 19.20
C GLY A 67 -12.67 10.36 17.93
N SER A 68 -12.17 9.95 16.73
CA SER A 68 -12.94 10.04 15.50
C SER A 68 -14.16 9.11 15.53
N SER A 69 -15.26 9.54 14.93
CA SER A 69 -16.55 8.84 14.94
C SER A 69 -16.99 8.48 13.52
N TRP A 70 -17.35 7.22 13.32
CA TRP A 70 -17.55 6.64 12.00
C TRP A 70 -18.90 5.92 11.87
N VAL A 71 -19.32 5.71 10.64
CA VAL A 71 -20.31 4.70 10.26
C VAL A 71 -19.54 3.48 9.79
N THR A 72 -19.80 2.31 10.39
CA THR A 72 -19.09 1.06 10.09
C THR A 72 -20.08 -0.06 9.79
N GLY A 73 -19.59 -1.19 9.30
CA GLY A 73 -20.39 -2.42 9.31
C GLY A 73 -20.82 -2.82 10.73
N ALA A 74 -21.89 -3.57 10.85
CA ALA A 74 -22.39 -4.15 12.09
C ALA A 74 -22.43 -5.69 12.04
N ASN A 75 -21.59 -6.28 11.19
CA ASN A 75 -21.47 -7.71 10.92
C ASN A 75 -22.81 -8.44 10.70
N LYS A 76 -23.76 -7.74 10.12
CA LYS A 76 -25.11 -8.21 9.80
C LYS A 76 -25.52 -7.65 8.44
N ASN A 77 -26.14 -8.49 7.60
CA ASN A 77 -26.61 -8.08 6.28
C ASN A 77 -27.45 -6.79 6.32
N ASN A 78 -27.16 -5.87 5.42
CA ASN A 78 -27.85 -4.58 5.25
C ASN A 78 -27.89 -3.73 6.53
N THR A 79 -26.91 -3.89 7.42
CA THR A 79 -26.88 -3.19 8.71
C THR A 79 -25.54 -2.50 8.94
N HIS A 80 -25.60 -1.24 9.38
CA HIS A 80 -24.45 -0.43 9.77
C HIS A 80 -24.61 0.10 11.18
N ALA A 81 -23.50 0.22 11.89
CA ALA A 81 -23.42 0.89 13.18
C ALA A 81 -23.02 2.35 12.97
N ARG A 82 -23.72 3.27 13.66
CA ARG A 82 -23.42 4.71 13.63
C ARG A 82 -22.68 5.12 14.89
N TYR A 83 -21.91 6.21 14.79
CA TYR A 83 -21.18 6.80 15.90
C TYR A 83 -20.18 5.84 16.57
N VAL A 84 -19.65 4.89 15.80
CA VAL A 84 -18.59 3.99 16.26
C VAL A 84 -17.31 4.79 16.40
N GLN A 85 -16.75 4.83 17.60
CA GLN A 85 -15.65 5.72 17.95
C GLN A 85 -14.39 4.94 18.31
N ASN A 86 -13.28 5.31 17.68
CA ASN A 86 -11.97 4.80 18.01
C ASN A 86 -11.58 5.22 19.43
N GLY A 87 -11.12 4.26 20.24
CA GLY A 87 -10.76 4.44 21.64
C GLY A 87 -11.92 4.19 22.63
N ARG A 88 -13.18 4.25 22.17
CA ARG A 88 -14.35 3.90 22.98
C ARG A 88 -14.91 2.50 22.65
N ASP A 89 -15.19 2.26 21.37
CA ASP A 89 -15.91 1.05 20.92
C ASP A 89 -14.96 -0.03 20.39
N PHE A 90 -13.76 0.36 19.98
CA PHE A 90 -12.69 -0.53 19.56
C PHE A 90 -11.32 0.09 19.86
N LYS A 91 -10.28 -0.74 19.88
CA LYS A 91 -8.91 -0.31 20.09
C LYS A 91 -8.03 -0.74 18.92
N VAL A 92 -7.29 0.20 18.38
CA VAL A 92 -6.28 -0.04 17.34
C VAL A 92 -4.97 -0.49 17.98
N GLU A 93 -4.36 -1.57 17.49
CA GLU A 93 -3.05 -2.02 17.96
C GLU A 93 -1.93 -1.11 17.47
N GLN A 94 -2.02 -0.69 16.22
CA GLN A 94 -1.01 0.15 15.59
C GLN A 94 -1.64 0.96 14.45
N TYR A 95 -1.21 2.23 14.33
CA TYR A 95 -1.50 3.04 13.15
C TYR A 95 -0.49 2.73 12.05
N VAL A 96 -0.98 2.53 10.84
CA VAL A 96 -0.18 2.17 9.66
C VAL A 96 -0.69 2.92 8.44
N GLU A 97 0.20 3.46 7.66
CA GLU A 97 -0.14 4.07 6.38
C GLU A 97 -0.71 3.01 5.43
N ALA A 98 -2.02 3.01 5.25
CA ALA A 98 -2.75 1.98 4.53
C ALA A 98 -3.66 2.50 3.43
N ALA A 99 -4.18 3.71 3.56
CA ALA A 99 -5.08 4.30 2.58
C ALA A 99 -4.34 4.80 1.33
N GLU A 100 -5.00 4.72 0.19
CA GLU A 100 -4.51 5.33 -1.05
C GLU A 100 -4.27 6.83 -0.87
N VAL A 101 -3.29 7.36 -1.61
CA VAL A 101 -3.01 8.79 -1.68
C VAL A 101 -3.92 9.41 -2.74
N ARG A 102 -4.50 10.57 -2.44
CA ARG A 102 -5.34 11.35 -3.36
C ARG A 102 -4.78 12.75 -3.59
N ALA A 103 -5.12 13.32 -4.71
CA ALA A 103 -4.82 14.72 -4.97
C ALA A 103 -5.45 15.60 -3.88
N GLY A 104 -4.67 16.56 -3.37
CA GLY A 104 -5.06 17.41 -2.25
C GLY A 104 -4.70 16.88 -0.86
N ASP A 105 -4.21 15.64 -0.73
CA ASP A 105 -3.67 15.16 0.54
C ASP A 105 -2.45 15.98 0.96
N GLY A 106 -2.27 16.20 2.26
CA GLY A 106 -1.09 16.86 2.78
C GLY A 106 0.17 15.99 2.64
N CYS A 107 1.26 16.57 2.18
CA CYS A 107 2.56 15.92 2.17
C CYS A 107 3.05 15.74 3.62
N PRO A 108 3.46 14.53 4.05
CA PRO A 108 3.90 14.29 5.43
C PRO A 108 5.17 15.03 5.84
N GLN A 109 5.89 15.64 4.88
CA GLN A 109 7.12 16.40 5.17
C GLN A 109 6.92 17.91 5.20
N CYS A 110 6.00 18.47 4.40
CA CYS A 110 5.85 19.91 4.24
C CYS A 110 4.41 20.41 4.24
N ASP A 111 3.45 19.49 4.43
CA ASP A 111 1.99 19.77 4.44
C ASP A 111 1.44 20.43 3.16
N THR A 112 2.25 20.55 2.11
CA THR A 112 1.79 21.02 0.81
C THR A 112 0.88 19.98 0.17
N ALA A 113 -0.18 20.44 -0.50
CA ALA A 113 -1.12 19.56 -1.19
C ALA A 113 -0.43 18.72 -2.27
N VAL A 114 -0.64 17.40 -2.22
CA VAL A 114 -0.12 16.45 -3.21
C VAL A 114 -0.87 16.60 -4.53
N VAL A 115 -0.14 16.64 -5.62
CA VAL A 115 -0.66 16.60 -7.00
C VAL A 115 -0.45 15.21 -7.56
N ILE A 116 -1.45 14.67 -8.25
CA ILE A 116 -1.37 13.36 -8.92
C ILE A 116 -1.48 13.58 -10.41
N ASP A 117 -0.41 13.25 -11.14
CA ASP A 117 -0.34 13.35 -12.59
C ASP A 117 -0.04 12.01 -13.22
N ARG A 118 -0.40 11.87 -14.51
CA ARG A 118 0.00 10.73 -15.31
C ARG A 118 1.34 11.01 -15.96
N ALA A 119 2.24 10.04 -15.94
CA ALA A 119 3.56 10.13 -16.53
C ALA A 119 3.88 8.87 -17.34
N ILE A 120 4.76 9.01 -18.32
CA ILE A 120 5.35 7.88 -19.04
C ILE A 120 6.66 7.52 -18.32
N GLU A 121 6.71 6.33 -17.73
CA GLU A 121 7.94 5.80 -17.12
C GLU A 121 8.93 5.43 -18.20
N ILE A 122 10.04 6.15 -18.32
CA ILE A 122 11.11 5.88 -19.30
C ILE A 122 12.29 5.11 -18.72
N GLY A 123 12.44 5.09 -17.41
CA GLY A 123 13.53 4.38 -16.72
C GLY A 123 13.12 3.91 -15.34
N HIS A 124 13.81 2.88 -14.83
CA HIS A 124 13.57 2.32 -13.52
C HIS A 124 14.86 1.90 -12.84
N ILE A 125 14.98 2.21 -11.55
CA ILE A 125 16.08 1.75 -10.69
C ILE A 125 15.52 0.65 -9.78
N PHE A 126 16.08 -0.55 -9.88
CA PHE A 126 15.71 -1.68 -9.06
C PHE A 126 16.72 -1.85 -7.93
N GLN A 127 16.27 -1.74 -6.70
CA GLN A 127 17.05 -2.08 -5.50
C GLN A 127 16.85 -3.57 -5.20
N LEU A 128 17.65 -4.43 -5.82
CA LEU A 128 17.51 -5.89 -5.72
C LEU A 128 18.01 -6.44 -4.36
N GLY A 129 18.77 -5.67 -3.62
CA GLY A 129 19.34 -6.08 -2.35
C GLY A 129 20.26 -7.31 -2.52
N ARG A 130 20.08 -8.30 -1.65
CA ARG A 130 20.92 -9.53 -1.65
C ARG A 130 20.14 -10.78 -2.11
N LYS A 131 18.90 -10.64 -2.57
CA LYS A 131 18.04 -11.77 -2.92
C LYS A 131 18.68 -12.71 -3.96
N TYR A 132 19.06 -12.15 -5.08
CA TYR A 132 19.66 -12.91 -6.18
C TYR A 132 21.11 -13.32 -5.88
N ALA A 133 21.88 -12.46 -5.26
CA ALA A 133 23.26 -12.78 -4.87
C ALA A 133 23.33 -13.98 -3.93
N LYS A 134 22.40 -14.08 -2.97
CA LYS A 134 22.29 -15.27 -2.09
C LYS A 134 21.89 -16.53 -2.85
N ALA A 135 20.93 -16.44 -3.78
CA ALA A 135 20.46 -17.60 -4.55
C ALA A 135 21.51 -18.11 -5.54
N LEU A 136 22.44 -17.26 -5.96
CA LEU A 136 23.51 -17.60 -6.92
C LEU A 136 24.88 -17.76 -6.23
N ASP A 137 24.93 -17.76 -4.90
CA ASP A 137 26.16 -17.83 -4.10
C ASP A 137 27.21 -16.78 -4.51
N LEU A 138 26.76 -15.61 -4.94
CA LEU A 138 27.63 -14.52 -5.37
C LEU A 138 28.18 -13.78 -4.16
N THR A 139 29.45 -14.04 -3.88
CA THR A 139 30.20 -13.41 -2.79
C THR A 139 31.48 -12.75 -3.30
N VAL A 140 31.91 -11.71 -2.59
CA VAL A 140 33.24 -11.10 -2.77
C VAL A 140 33.93 -11.04 -1.42
N LEU A 141 35.25 -10.99 -1.42
CA LEU A 141 36.00 -10.78 -0.19
C LEU A 141 35.95 -9.29 0.19
N ASP A 142 35.66 -9.02 1.46
CA ASP A 142 35.75 -7.67 2.02
C ASP A 142 37.20 -7.29 2.30
N SER A 143 37.46 -6.09 2.87
CA SER A 143 38.78 -5.59 3.21
C SER A 143 39.54 -6.49 4.18
N ASP A 144 38.84 -7.30 4.95
CA ASP A 144 39.40 -8.22 5.93
C ASP A 144 39.56 -9.64 5.37
N GLY A 145 39.34 -9.84 4.06
CA GLY A 145 39.39 -11.14 3.38
C GLY A 145 38.27 -12.09 3.71
N LYS A 146 37.14 -11.60 4.27
CA LYS A 146 35.97 -12.41 4.60
C LYS A 146 34.95 -12.40 3.46
N PRO A 147 34.29 -13.54 3.15
CA PRO A 147 33.24 -13.60 2.14
C PRO A 147 32.04 -12.73 2.55
N ASN A 148 31.61 -11.85 1.66
CA ASN A 148 30.46 -10.98 1.85
C ASN A 148 29.51 -11.10 0.64
N VAL A 149 28.22 -11.31 0.88
CA VAL A 149 27.20 -11.40 -0.16
C VAL A 149 26.99 -10.03 -0.78
N VAL A 150 27.08 -9.94 -2.10
CA VAL A 150 26.97 -8.69 -2.86
C VAL A 150 25.56 -8.09 -2.76
N THR A 151 25.49 -6.77 -2.59
CA THR A 151 24.24 -6.01 -2.77
C THR A 151 24.13 -5.60 -4.23
N MET A 152 22.99 -5.89 -4.84
CA MET A 152 22.73 -5.70 -6.27
C MET A 152 21.75 -4.56 -6.54
N GLY A 153 21.98 -3.85 -7.62
CA GLY A 153 21.02 -2.95 -8.24
C GLY A 153 20.91 -3.24 -9.74
N SER A 154 19.81 -2.84 -10.34
CA SER A 154 19.62 -2.87 -11.80
C SER A 154 19.06 -1.53 -12.26
N TYR A 155 19.54 -1.08 -13.42
CA TYR A 155 19.25 0.25 -13.95
C TYR A 155 18.78 0.09 -15.39
N GLY A 156 17.47 0.27 -15.62
CA GLY A 156 16.84 0.07 -16.92
C GLY A 156 16.35 1.36 -17.54
N ILE A 157 16.56 1.53 -18.86
CA ILE A 157 15.95 2.60 -19.66
C ILE A 157 15.26 1.96 -20.86
N GLY A 158 13.99 2.30 -21.08
CA GLY A 158 13.23 1.91 -22.25
C GLY A 158 13.55 2.82 -23.43
N VAL A 159 14.55 2.50 -24.25
CA VAL A 159 14.99 3.35 -25.36
C VAL A 159 13.86 3.65 -26.33
N SER A 160 13.12 2.66 -26.80
CA SER A 160 11.96 2.85 -27.67
C SER A 160 10.82 3.61 -26.99
N ARG A 161 10.64 3.40 -25.69
CA ARG A 161 9.67 4.17 -24.89
C ARG A 161 10.08 5.64 -24.75
N ALA A 162 11.38 5.92 -24.58
CA ALA A 162 11.89 7.30 -24.55
C ALA A 162 11.62 8.01 -25.89
N VAL A 163 11.84 7.34 -27.04
CA VAL A 163 11.49 7.86 -28.37
C VAL A 163 9.99 8.16 -28.48
N ALA A 164 9.14 7.24 -28.03
CA ALA A 164 7.69 7.45 -28.02
C ALA A 164 7.29 8.62 -27.12
N ALA A 165 7.91 8.78 -25.93
CA ALA A 165 7.65 9.89 -25.03
C ALA A 165 8.05 11.24 -25.64
N ILE A 166 9.20 11.30 -26.33
CA ILE A 166 9.63 12.50 -27.08
C ILE A 166 8.61 12.83 -28.17
N ALA A 167 8.19 11.84 -28.95
CA ALA A 167 7.19 12.02 -30.01
C ALA A 167 5.88 12.57 -29.44
N GLU A 168 5.41 12.03 -28.31
CA GLU A 168 4.18 12.47 -27.64
C GLU A 168 4.28 13.91 -27.13
N GLN A 169 5.43 14.31 -26.61
CA GLN A 169 5.64 15.65 -26.05
C GLN A 169 5.99 16.73 -27.08
N SER A 170 6.51 16.32 -28.21
CA SER A 170 7.05 17.24 -29.24
C SER A 170 6.20 17.34 -30.49
N HIS A 171 4.98 16.80 -30.51
CA HIS A 171 4.06 16.92 -31.64
C HIS A 171 3.25 18.24 -31.58
N ASP A 172 2.81 18.69 -32.75
CA ASP A 172 1.86 19.79 -32.92
C ASP A 172 0.76 19.39 -33.92
N GLN A 173 -0.07 20.34 -34.33
CA GLN A 173 -1.16 20.09 -35.30
C GLN A 173 -0.67 19.68 -36.69
N LEU A 174 0.59 19.91 -37.03
CA LEU A 174 1.21 19.57 -38.30
C LEU A 174 1.92 18.20 -38.27
N GLY A 175 2.08 17.63 -37.09
CA GLY A 175 2.68 16.32 -36.89
C GLY A 175 3.85 16.30 -35.89
N LEU A 176 4.72 15.33 -36.06
CA LEU A 176 5.87 15.12 -35.17
C LEU A 176 6.95 16.17 -35.40
N ARG A 177 7.38 16.78 -34.30
CA ARG A 177 8.58 17.64 -34.26
C ARG A 177 9.62 17.00 -33.34
N TRP A 178 10.85 16.90 -33.85
CA TRP A 178 11.98 16.52 -33.00
C TRP A 178 12.53 17.75 -32.28
N PRO A 179 12.93 17.60 -30.98
CA PRO A 179 13.54 18.69 -30.21
C PRO A 179 14.89 19.15 -30.78
#